data_27a45ce43a2752faffbb5c721555744f
#
_entry.id   27a45ce43a2752faffbb5c721555744f
#
_cell.length_a   1.000
_cell.length_b   1.000
_cell.length_c   1.000
_cell.angle_alpha   90.00
_cell.angle_beta   90.00
_cell.angle_gamma   90.00
#
_symmetry.space_group_name_H-M   'P 1'
#
loop_
_entity.id
_entity.type
_entity.pdbx_description
1 polymer ?
#
loop_
_entity_poly.entity_id
_entity_poly.type
_entity_poly.pdbx_seq_one_letter_code
_entity_poly.pdbx_strand_id
1 'polypeptide(L)'
;MKKQDLMSIDEIQKLADPDMQKVNQNILAQLNSDVPLIGQLGFYIVQGGGKRIRPLIAVLAARSLGFEGSNSITCATFVEFIHTASLLHDDVVDESDMRRGRATANSEFGNAASVLVGDFIYTRAFQLVAQLESLKILGIMADATNVLAEGEVQQLMNVNDPETSEANYMRVIYSKTARLFEVAGQSAAIVAGGTEAQEKALQDYGRYLGTAFQLVDDVLDYSANAQALGKNVGDDLAEGKPTLPLLHAMRHGNAQQAALIREAIEQGGKREAIDEVLAIMAEHKSLDYSINRAKEEAQKAVDAIAMLPDSDYKKALISLAYLSVDRNY
;
A
#
# COMPACT_ATOMS: atom_id res chain seq x y z
N MET A 1 3.81 2.37 -25.32
CA MET A 1 2.53 1.65 -25.55
C MET A 1 1.42 2.71 -25.64
N LYS A 2 0.50 2.63 -26.61
CA LYS A 2 -0.60 3.59 -26.69
C LYS A 2 -1.64 3.24 -25.61
N LYS A 3 -2.35 4.23 -25.05
CA LYS A 3 -3.37 4.02 -24.01
C LYS A 3 -4.44 2.97 -24.40
N GLN A 4 -4.63 2.76 -25.72
CA GLN A 4 -5.54 1.75 -26.31
C GLN A 4 -5.03 0.30 -26.20
N ASP A 5 -3.76 0.09 -25.84
CA ASP A 5 -3.14 -1.24 -25.75
C ASP A 5 -3.10 -1.75 -24.30
N LEU A 6 -3.57 -0.96 -23.32
CA LEU A 6 -3.57 -1.33 -21.91
C LEU A 6 -4.69 -2.32 -21.60
N MET A 7 -4.42 -3.25 -20.67
CA MET A 7 -5.44 -4.13 -20.10
C MET A 7 -6.30 -3.37 -19.10
N SER A 8 -7.60 -3.65 -19.10
CA SER A 8 -8.50 -3.23 -18.02
C SER A 8 -8.20 -3.99 -16.72
N ILE A 9 -8.73 -3.49 -15.61
CA ILE A 9 -8.58 -4.18 -14.31
C ILE A 9 -9.23 -5.58 -14.36
N ASP A 10 -10.36 -5.74 -15.05
CA ASP A 10 -11.04 -7.02 -15.19
C ASP A 10 -10.21 -8.02 -16.00
N GLU A 11 -9.54 -7.57 -17.08
CA GLU A 11 -8.63 -8.42 -17.86
C GLU A 11 -7.42 -8.86 -17.04
N ILE A 12 -6.84 -7.96 -16.23
CA ILE A 12 -5.73 -8.28 -15.32
C ILE A 12 -6.18 -9.30 -14.27
N GLN A 13 -7.34 -9.08 -13.66
CA GLN A 13 -7.90 -9.99 -12.66
C GLN A 13 -8.18 -11.37 -13.28
N LYS A 14 -8.78 -11.42 -14.46
CA LYS A 14 -9.05 -12.67 -15.17
C LYS A 14 -7.77 -13.44 -15.51
N LEU A 15 -6.71 -12.72 -15.92
CA LEU A 15 -5.40 -13.34 -16.20
C LEU A 15 -4.79 -13.97 -14.96
N ALA A 16 -4.90 -13.31 -13.81
CA ALA A 16 -4.32 -13.75 -12.55
C ALA A 16 -5.23 -14.69 -11.74
N ASP A 17 -6.52 -14.82 -12.09
CA ASP A 17 -7.54 -15.52 -11.30
C ASP A 17 -7.15 -16.94 -10.85
N PRO A 18 -6.58 -17.82 -11.70
CA PRO A 18 -6.20 -19.16 -11.27
C PRO A 18 -5.19 -19.18 -10.13
N ASP A 19 -4.26 -18.24 -10.10
CA ASP A 19 -3.25 -18.14 -9.05
C ASP A 19 -3.79 -17.37 -7.84
N MET A 20 -4.59 -16.33 -8.06
CA MET A 20 -5.22 -15.58 -6.96
C MET A 20 -6.21 -16.43 -6.16
N GLN A 21 -6.90 -17.38 -6.79
CA GLN A 21 -7.71 -18.37 -6.07
C GLN A 21 -6.85 -19.23 -5.15
N LYS A 22 -5.67 -19.69 -5.61
CA LYS A 22 -4.73 -20.46 -4.77
C LYS A 22 -4.19 -19.61 -3.62
N VAL A 23 -3.89 -18.33 -3.88
CA VAL A 23 -3.47 -17.36 -2.84
C VAL A 23 -4.56 -17.25 -1.77
N ASN A 24 -5.81 -17.04 -2.15
CA ASN A 24 -6.92 -16.92 -1.22
C ASN A 24 -7.13 -18.20 -0.40
N GLN A 25 -7.03 -19.37 -1.04
CA GLN A 25 -7.09 -20.68 -0.36
C GLN A 25 -5.93 -20.82 0.64
N ASN A 26 -4.71 -20.46 0.25
CA ASN A 26 -3.55 -20.53 1.13
C ASN A 26 -3.69 -19.57 2.32
N ILE A 27 -4.15 -18.33 2.10
CA ILE A 27 -4.44 -17.36 3.17
C ILE A 27 -5.38 -17.99 4.21
N LEU A 28 -6.50 -18.57 3.78
CA LEU A 28 -7.47 -19.18 4.68
C LEU A 28 -6.89 -20.41 5.42
N ALA A 29 -6.13 -21.25 4.73
CA ALA A 29 -5.48 -22.41 5.32
C ALA A 29 -4.47 -22.02 6.41
N GLN A 30 -3.73 -20.94 6.21
CA GLN A 30 -2.72 -20.45 7.14
C GLN A 30 -3.30 -19.75 8.39
N LEU A 31 -4.56 -19.36 8.36
CA LEU A 31 -5.28 -18.80 9.54
C LEU A 31 -5.86 -19.89 10.45
N ASN A 32 -5.71 -21.16 10.09
CA ASN A 32 -6.17 -22.26 10.92
C ASN A 32 -5.34 -22.35 12.22
N SER A 33 -6.02 -22.44 13.36
CA SER A 33 -5.42 -22.55 14.69
C SER A 33 -6.38 -23.24 15.65
N ASP A 34 -5.84 -23.96 16.64
CA ASP A 34 -6.61 -24.53 17.74
C ASP A 34 -7.17 -23.45 18.70
N VAL A 35 -6.74 -22.20 18.55
CA VAL A 35 -7.23 -21.06 19.32
C VAL A 35 -8.36 -20.38 18.55
N PRO A 36 -9.65 -20.50 18.98
CA PRO A 36 -10.81 -20.08 18.18
C PRO A 36 -10.78 -18.60 17.78
N LEU A 37 -10.30 -17.72 18.67
CA LEU A 37 -10.24 -16.28 18.42
C LEU A 37 -9.35 -15.91 17.22
N ILE A 38 -8.26 -16.66 17.00
CA ILE A 38 -7.38 -16.46 15.84
C ILE A 38 -8.14 -16.69 14.55
N GLY A 39 -8.87 -17.81 14.45
CA GLY A 39 -9.69 -18.11 13.28
C GLY A 39 -10.80 -17.08 13.06
N GLN A 40 -11.52 -16.70 14.11
CA GLN A 40 -12.63 -15.74 14.03
C GLN A 40 -12.16 -14.36 13.55
N LEU A 41 -11.15 -13.78 14.19
CA LEU A 41 -10.64 -12.46 13.84
C LEU A 41 -9.88 -12.49 12.52
N GLY A 42 -9.05 -13.53 12.28
CA GLY A 42 -8.37 -13.70 11.01
C GLY A 42 -9.34 -13.81 9.82
N PHE A 43 -10.43 -14.53 9.98
CA PHE A 43 -11.48 -14.61 8.97
C PHE A 43 -12.21 -13.28 8.79
N TYR A 44 -12.51 -12.57 9.89
CA TYR A 44 -13.13 -11.26 9.87
C TYR A 44 -12.34 -10.25 9.04
N ILE A 45 -11.03 -10.15 9.27
CA ILE A 45 -10.17 -9.19 8.56
C ILE A 45 -9.98 -9.58 7.08
N VAL A 46 -9.85 -10.86 6.78
CA VAL A 46 -9.70 -11.35 5.40
C VAL A 46 -10.96 -11.15 4.59
N GLN A 47 -12.15 -11.36 5.21
CA GLN A 47 -13.45 -11.08 4.57
C GLN A 47 -13.74 -9.59 4.41
N GLY A 48 -13.06 -8.70 5.14
CA GLY A 48 -13.19 -7.25 5.00
C GLY A 48 -12.86 -6.73 3.61
N GLY A 49 -12.45 -7.62 2.72
CA GLY A 49 -12.15 -7.33 1.32
C GLY A 49 -10.81 -6.62 1.16
N GLY A 50 -10.48 -6.31 -0.08
CA GLY A 50 -9.25 -5.61 -0.47
C GLY A 50 -8.92 -5.94 -1.90
N LYS A 51 -8.28 -5.01 -2.57
CA LYS A 51 -7.88 -5.19 -3.98
C LYS A 51 -6.76 -6.23 -4.15
N ARG A 52 -6.17 -6.74 -3.06
CA ARG A 52 -5.09 -7.75 -3.07
C ARG A 52 -3.95 -7.41 -4.05
N ILE A 53 -3.60 -6.12 -4.13
CA ILE A 53 -2.63 -5.63 -5.13
C ILE A 53 -1.24 -6.22 -4.89
N ARG A 54 -0.79 -6.33 -3.63
CA ARG A 54 0.54 -6.89 -3.31
C ARG A 54 0.64 -8.37 -3.71
N PRO A 55 -0.31 -9.25 -3.35
CA PRO A 55 -0.39 -10.60 -3.89
C PRO A 55 -0.42 -10.65 -5.41
N LEU A 56 -1.23 -9.78 -6.04
CA LEU A 56 -1.35 -9.71 -7.49
C LEU A 56 0.00 -9.39 -8.16
N ILE A 57 0.76 -8.44 -7.60
CA ILE A 57 2.10 -8.10 -8.09
C ILE A 57 3.04 -9.31 -7.99
N ALA A 58 3.05 -10.03 -6.85
CA ALA A 58 3.89 -11.20 -6.68
C ALA A 58 3.59 -12.29 -7.72
N VAL A 59 2.31 -12.55 -7.96
CA VAL A 59 1.87 -13.53 -8.97
C VAL A 59 2.26 -13.08 -10.37
N LEU A 60 1.92 -11.85 -10.78
CA LEU A 60 2.21 -11.33 -12.11
C LEU A 60 3.72 -11.24 -12.36
N ALA A 61 4.52 -10.84 -11.35
CA ALA A 61 5.97 -10.75 -11.44
C ALA A 61 6.60 -12.14 -11.72
N ALA A 62 6.23 -13.16 -10.95
CA ALA A 62 6.73 -14.51 -11.18
C ALA A 62 6.32 -15.05 -12.56
N ARG A 63 5.06 -14.85 -12.94
CA ARG A 63 4.53 -15.28 -14.24
C ARG A 63 5.19 -14.55 -15.41
N SER A 64 5.56 -13.28 -15.26
CA SER A 64 6.27 -12.52 -16.30
C SER A 64 7.66 -13.09 -16.62
N LEU A 65 8.23 -13.86 -15.70
CA LEU A 65 9.48 -14.59 -15.88
C LEU A 65 9.27 -16.06 -16.31
N GLY A 66 8.02 -16.46 -16.63
CA GLY A 66 7.68 -17.82 -17.05
C GLY A 66 7.61 -18.83 -15.91
N PHE A 67 7.56 -18.40 -14.66
CA PHE A 67 7.49 -19.32 -13.51
C PHE A 67 6.09 -19.87 -13.31
N GLU A 68 5.97 -21.21 -13.23
CA GLU A 68 4.71 -21.92 -13.04
C GLU A 68 4.58 -22.61 -11.67
N GLY A 69 5.63 -22.54 -10.85
CA GLY A 69 5.68 -23.18 -9.54
C GLY A 69 4.79 -22.52 -8.47
N SER A 70 4.62 -23.18 -7.34
CA SER A 70 3.77 -22.72 -6.24
C SER A 70 4.42 -21.71 -5.30
N ASN A 71 5.73 -21.53 -5.35
CA ASN A 71 6.45 -20.61 -4.44
C ASN A 71 6.00 -19.15 -4.61
N SER A 72 5.52 -18.74 -5.79
CA SER A 72 4.92 -17.43 -6.00
C SER A 72 3.64 -17.23 -5.17
N ILE A 73 2.87 -18.30 -4.94
CA ILE A 73 1.69 -18.26 -4.08
C ILE A 73 2.10 -18.02 -2.62
N THR A 74 3.18 -18.68 -2.17
CA THR A 74 3.76 -18.44 -0.84
C THR A 74 4.24 -17.00 -0.70
N CYS A 75 4.93 -16.44 -1.72
CA CYS A 75 5.34 -15.04 -1.74
C CYS A 75 4.14 -14.10 -1.63
N ALA A 76 3.11 -14.31 -2.43
CA ALA A 76 1.88 -13.53 -2.40
C ALA A 76 1.19 -13.59 -1.03
N THR A 77 1.19 -14.77 -0.39
CA THR A 77 0.54 -14.98 0.91
C THR A 77 1.29 -14.28 2.03
N PHE A 78 2.62 -14.42 2.13
CA PHE A 78 3.35 -13.80 3.24
C PHE A 78 3.35 -12.28 3.17
N VAL A 79 3.42 -11.71 1.96
CA VAL A 79 3.33 -10.26 1.76
C VAL A 79 1.96 -9.74 2.22
N GLU A 80 0.88 -10.44 1.87
CA GLU A 80 -0.46 -10.05 2.33
C GLU A 80 -0.62 -10.21 3.84
N PHE A 81 0.03 -11.21 4.45
CA PHE A 81 0.00 -11.40 5.90
C PHE A 81 0.71 -10.26 6.65
N ILE A 82 1.87 -9.81 6.19
CA ILE A 82 2.52 -8.64 6.80
C ILE A 82 1.63 -7.41 6.65
N HIS A 83 1.03 -7.20 5.48
CA HIS A 83 0.10 -6.09 5.29
C HIS A 83 -1.12 -6.20 6.21
N THR A 84 -1.69 -7.40 6.34
CA THR A 84 -2.86 -7.61 7.21
C THR A 84 -2.53 -7.40 8.68
N ALA A 85 -1.37 -7.87 9.12
CA ALA A 85 -0.88 -7.64 10.50
C ALA A 85 -0.68 -6.14 10.77
N SER A 86 -0.06 -5.41 9.83
CA SER A 86 0.10 -3.96 9.98
C SER A 86 -1.24 -3.25 10.09
N LEU A 87 -2.25 -3.62 9.28
CA LEU A 87 -3.59 -3.02 9.39
C LEU A 87 -4.23 -3.26 10.77
N LEU A 88 -4.05 -4.46 11.35
CA LEU A 88 -4.60 -4.77 12.69
C LEU A 88 -3.92 -3.93 13.79
N HIS A 89 -2.64 -3.66 13.65
CA HIS A 89 -1.88 -2.81 14.58
C HIS A 89 -2.20 -1.33 14.37
N ASP A 90 -2.24 -0.87 13.12
CA ASP A 90 -2.53 0.52 12.75
C ASP A 90 -3.91 0.96 13.25
N ASP A 91 -4.93 0.12 13.09
CA ASP A 91 -6.29 0.43 13.56
C ASP A 91 -6.32 0.67 15.08
N VAL A 92 -5.46 0.02 15.85
CA VAL A 92 -5.32 0.25 17.30
C VAL A 92 -4.55 1.54 17.58
N VAL A 93 -3.44 1.78 16.88
CA VAL A 93 -2.59 2.96 17.06
C VAL A 93 -3.31 4.24 16.64
N ASP A 94 -4.05 4.19 15.52
CA ASP A 94 -4.82 5.32 14.97
C ASP A 94 -6.20 5.47 15.65
N GLU A 95 -6.55 4.60 16.62
CA GLU A 95 -7.87 4.56 17.30
C GLU A 95 -9.04 4.53 16.29
N SER A 96 -8.87 3.81 15.18
CA SER A 96 -9.83 3.76 14.10
C SER A 96 -11.02 2.87 14.43
N ASP A 97 -12.24 3.37 14.25
CA ASP A 97 -13.48 2.61 14.47
C ASP A 97 -14.01 1.93 13.20
N MET A 98 -13.68 2.46 12.04
CA MET A 98 -14.21 2.02 10.75
C MET A 98 -13.12 1.84 9.71
N ARG A 99 -13.23 0.78 8.92
CA ARG A 99 -12.37 0.51 7.76
C ARG A 99 -13.20 -0.08 6.62
N ARG A 100 -13.16 0.57 5.45
CA ARG A 100 -13.92 0.13 4.25
C ARG A 100 -15.42 -0.06 4.52
N GLY A 101 -16.03 0.83 5.30
CA GLY A 101 -17.46 0.79 5.62
C GLY A 101 -17.86 -0.31 6.61
N ARG A 102 -16.90 -0.96 7.31
CA ARG A 102 -17.15 -1.94 8.37
C ARG A 102 -16.41 -1.52 9.65
N ALA A 103 -16.87 -1.98 10.78
CA ALA A 103 -16.14 -1.82 12.04
C ALA A 103 -14.71 -2.40 11.91
N THR A 104 -13.74 -1.77 12.56
CA THR A 104 -12.37 -2.31 12.64
C THR A 104 -12.32 -3.54 13.55
N ALA A 105 -11.27 -4.34 13.44
CA ALA A 105 -11.12 -5.51 14.29
C ALA A 105 -11.00 -5.14 15.79
N ASN A 106 -10.33 -4.03 16.10
CA ASN A 106 -10.22 -3.54 17.48
C ASN A 106 -11.57 -3.06 18.04
N SER A 107 -12.44 -2.45 17.22
CA SER A 107 -13.79 -2.07 17.63
C SER A 107 -14.69 -3.28 17.89
N GLU A 108 -14.54 -4.36 17.10
CA GLU A 108 -15.38 -5.57 17.21
C GLU A 108 -14.88 -6.55 18.29
N PHE A 109 -13.55 -6.75 18.38
CA PHE A 109 -12.93 -7.77 19.24
C PHE A 109 -12.08 -7.18 20.39
N GLY A 110 -11.89 -5.87 20.41
CA GLY A 110 -11.04 -5.17 21.37
C GLY A 110 -9.56 -5.09 20.95
N ASN A 111 -8.86 -4.06 21.48
CA ASN A 111 -7.46 -3.75 21.13
C ASN A 111 -6.51 -4.94 21.39
N ALA A 112 -6.65 -5.62 22.52
CA ALA A 112 -5.78 -6.74 22.89
C ALA A 112 -5.88 -7.89 21.87
N ALA A 113 -7.10 -8.22 21.43
CA ALA A 113 -7.32 -9.26 20.42
C ALA A 113 -6.72 -8.85 19.07
N SER A 114 -6.92 -7.59 18.65
CA SER A 114 -6.38 -7.08 17.39
C SER A 114 -4.85 -7.17 17.37
N VAL A 115 -4.18 -6.71 18.44
CA VAL A 115 -2.72 -6.75 18.55
C VAL A 115 -2.20 -8.18 18.53
N LEU A 116 -2.74 -9.08 19.38
CA LEU A 116 -2.24 -10.44 19.49
C LEU A 116 -2.51 -11.29 18.24
N VAL A 117 -3.63 -11.12 17.57
CA VAL A 117 -3.90 -11.81 16.30
C VAL A 117 -3.05 -11.20 15.18
N GLY A 118 -2.78 -9.89 15.21
CA GLY A 118 -1.79 -9.25 14.35
C GLY A 118 -0.41 -9.90 14.49
N ASP A 119 0.06 -10.12 15.72
CA ASP A 119 1.33 -10.82 15.99
C ASP A 119 1.32 -12.26 15.46
N PHE A 120 0.20 -12.98 15.61
CA PHE A 120 0.06 -14.32 15.06
C PHE A 120 0.19 -14.31 13.53
N ILE A 121 -0.51 -13.42 12.85
CA ILE A 121 -0.45 -13.31 11.38
C ILE A 121 0.97 -12.92 10.93
N TYR A 122 1.60 -11.98 11.64
CA TYR A 122 2.97 -11.55 11.40
C TYR A 122 3.96 -12.72 11.53
N THR A 123 3.90 -13.49 12.61
CA THR A 123 4.79 -14.64 12.82
C THR A 123 4.51 -15.76 11.81
N ARG A 124 3.24 -15.94 11.40
CA ARG A 124 2.87 -16.89 10.34
C ARG A 124 3.49 -16.51 8.99
N ALA A 125 3.61 -15.21 8.68
CA ALA A 125 4.31 -14.76 7.50
C ALA A 125 5.78 -15.21 7.48
N PHE A 126 6.50 -15.12 8.62
CA PHE A 126 7.88 -15.61 8.74
C PHE A 126 7.98 -17.14 8.61
N GLN A 127 6.99 -17.90 9.11
CA GLN A 127 6.95 -19.33 8.88
C GLN A 127 6.81 -19.68 7.40
N LEU A 128 6.00 -18.92 6.63
CA LEU A 128 5.86 -19.08 5.19
C LEU A 128 7.17 -18.75 4.44
N VAL A 129 7.86 -17.68 4.84
CA VAL A 129 9.18 -17.32 4.28
C VAL A 129 10.20 -18.43 4.53
N ALA A 130 10.21 -19.01 5.74
CA ALA A 130 11.11 -20.10 6.09
C ALA A 130 10.88 -21.36 5.20
N GLN A 131 9.65 -21.64 4.78
CA GLN A 131 9.32 -22.75 3.89
C GLN A 131 9.93 -22.62 2.49
N LEU A 132 10.30 -21.39 2.08
CA LEU A 132 10.97 -21.14 0.80
C LEU A 132 12.46 -21.54 0.82
N GLU A 133 13.01 -21.87 1.99
CA GLU A 133 14.43 -22.25 2.19
C GLU A 133 15.43 -21.27 1.57
N SER A 134 15.05 -19.98 1.49
CA SER A 134 15.86 -18.91 0.91
C SER A 134 16.28 -17.90 1.97
N LEU A 135 17.53 -17.96 2.41
CA LEU A 135 18.12 -16.96 3.30
C LEU A 135 18.06 -15.55 2.71
N LYS A 136 18.14 -15.45 1.37
CA LYS A 136 18.02 -14.16 0.68
C LYS A 136 16.63 -13.55 0.88
N ILE A 137 15.56 -14.32 0.67
CA ILE A 137 14.19 -13.84 0.88
C ILE A 137 13.95 -13.55 2.36
N LEU A 138 14.46 -14.38 3.27
CA LEU A 138 14.35 -14.15 4.72
C LEU A 138 15.03 -12.83 5.12
N GLY A 139 16.23 -12.55 4.59
CA GLY A 139 16.93 -11.28 4.81
C GLY A 139 16.13 -10.08 4.30
N ILE A 140 15.62 -10.16 3.06
CA ILE A 140 14.79 -9.11 2.45
C ILE A 140 13.55 -8.83 3.30
N MET A 141 12.92 -9.89 3.81
CA MET A 141 11.72 -9.79 4.64
C MET A 141 12.04 -9.17 6.01
N ALA A 142 13.12 -9.59 6.65
CA ALA A 142 13.57 -9.04 7.93
C ALA A 142 13.88 -7.54 7.81
N ASP A 143 14.63 -7.14 6.77
CA ASP A 143 14.92 -5.73 6.51
C ASP A 143 13.65 -4.94 6.21
N ALA A 144 12.73 -5.51 5.42
CA ALA A 144 11.49 -4.83 5.06
C ALA A 144 10.57 -4.60 6.26
N THR A 145 10.45 -5.58 7.14
CA THR A 145 9.63 -5.44 8.35
C THR A 145 10.23 -4.46 9.34
N ASN A 146 11.57 -4.38 9.44
CA ASN A 146 12.24 -3.35 10.23
C ASN A 146 11.98 -1.94 9.65
N VAL A 147 12.14 -1.77 8.33
CA VAL A 147 11.86 -0.50 7.64
C VAL A 147 10.39 -0.09 7.82
N LEU A 148 9.46 -1.05 7.76
CA LEU A 148 8.03 -0.80 8.00
C LEU A 148 7.80 -0.28 9.42
N ALA A 149 8.37 -0.95 10.43
CA ALA A 149 8.25 -0.53 11.84
C ALA A 149 8.86 0.85 12.09
N GLU A 150 10.05 1.14 11.52
CA GLU A 150 10.65 2.48 11.58
C GLU A 150 9.76 3.54 10.90
N GLY A 151 9.11 3.19 9.78
CA GLY A 151 8.19 4.05 9.07
C GLY A 151 6.95 4.41 9.88
N GLU A 152 6.37 3.45 10.62
CA GLU A 152 5.24 3.69 11.52
C GLU A 152 5.63 4.63 12.67
N VAL A 153 6.77 4.39 13.31
CA VAL A 153 7.28 5.29 14.36
C VAL A 153 7.57 6.68 13.81
N GLN A 154 8.15 6.78 12.61
CA GLN A 154 8.41 8.07 11.97
C GLN A 154 7.11 8.81 11.63
N GLN A 155 6.09 8.11 11.15
CA GLN A 155 4.78 8.71 10.91
C GLN A 155 4.17 9.24 12.20
N LEU A 156 4.24 8.48 13.30
CA LEU A 156 3.76 8.91 14.60
C LEU A 156 4.46 10.20 15.07
N MET A 157 5.79 10.31 14.85
CA MET A 157 6.55 11.51 15.16
C MET A 157 6.20 12.71 14.28
N ASN A 158 5.72 12.47 13.05
CA ASN A 158 5.35 13.53 12.10
C ASN A 158 3.90 13.99 12.28
N VAL A 159 3.09 13.29 13.08
CA VAL A 159 1.72 13.73 13.38
C VAL A 159 1.77 15.10 14.06
N ASN A 160 0.94 16.02 13.56
CA ASN A 160 0.86 17.41 14.00
C ASN A 160 2.16 18.23 13.80
N ASP A 161 3.09 17.76 12.96
CA ASP A 161 4.33 18.49 12.63
C ASP A 161 4.24 19.17 11.25
N PRO A 162 3.96 20.50 11.20
CA PRO A 162 3.90 21.25 9.96
C PRO A 162 5.29 21.50 9.33
N GLU A 163 6.38 21.22 10.04
CA GLU A 163 7.75 21.32 9.52
C GLU A 163 8.18 20.10 8.71
N THR A 164 7.32 19.07 8.64
CA THR A 164 7.58 17.88 7.82
C THR A 164 7.95 18.28 6.39
N SER A 165 9.13 17.85 5.95
CA SER A 165 9.58 18.11 4.57
C SER A 165 8.97 17.09 3.60
N GLU A 166 8.88 17.48 2.30
CA GLU A 166 8.47 16.52 1.25
C GLU A 166 9.39 15.28 1.23
N ALA A 167 10.69 15.46 1.48
CA ALA A 167 11.64 14.35 1.56
C ALA A 167 11.32 13.40 2.74
N ASN A 168 10.92 13.94 3.90
CA ASN A 168 10.48 13.11 5.03
C ASN A 168 9.16 12.42 4.74
N TYR A 169 8.20 13.12 4.15
CA TYR A 169 6.95 12.51 3.69
C TYR A 169 7.21 11.36 2.71
N MET A 170 8.04 11.56 1.68
CA MET A 170 8.40 10.50 0.72
C MET A 170 9.08 9.31 1.39
N ARG A 171 9.88 9.53 2.43
CA ARG A 171 10.48 8.44 3.22
C ARG A 171 9.43 7.64 3.98
N VAL A 172 8.46 8.30 4.60
CA VAL A 172 7.37 7.64 5.33
C VAL A 172 6.55 6.77 4.39
N ILE A 173 6.09 7.30 3.23
CA ILE A 173 5.29 6.51 2.29
C ILE A 173 6.09 5.36 1.66
N TYR A 174 7.40 5.53 1.45
CA TYR A 174 8.26 4.42 1.06
C TYR A 174 8.26 3.33 2.13
N SER A 175 8.56 3.68 3.37
CA SER A 175 8.72 2.71 4.46
C SER A 175 7.40 1.99 4.76
N LYS A 176 6.31 2.73 4.90
CA LYS A 176 4.99 2.18 5.26
C LYS A 176 4.32 1.42 4.13
N THR A 177 4.45 1.88 2.90
CA THR A 177 3.67 1.34 1.77
C THR A 177 4.53 0.73 0.69
N ALA A 178 5.47 1.47 0.11
CA ALA A 178 6.20 1.04 -1.09
C ALA A 178 7.15 -0.13 -0.81
N ARG A 179 7.75 -0.21 0.38
CA ARG A 179 8.69 -1.28 0.73
C ARG A 179 8.07 -2.67 0.62
N LEU A 180 6.80 -2.83 0.99
CA LEU A 180 6.15 -4.13 0.90
C LEU A 180 5.73 -4.49 -0.55
N PHE A 181 5.46 -3.49 -1.40
CA PHE A 181 5.33 -3.69 -2.84
C PHE A 181 6.65 -4.12 -3.48
N GLU A 182 7.75 -3.52 -3.05
CA GLU A 182 9.12 -3.88 -3.45
C GLU A 182 9.42 -5.34 -3.11
N VAL A 183 9.12 -5.79 -1.89
CA VAL A 183 9.27 -7.19 -1.46
C VAL A 183 8.44 -8.14 -2.33
N ALA A 184 7.21 -7.76 -2.68
CA ALA A 184 6.35 -8.58 -3.53
C ALA A 184 6.97 -8.87 -4.89
N GLY A 185 7.49 -7.84 -5.57
CA GLY A 185 8.17 -8.00 -6.86
C GLY A 185 9.50 -8.74 -6.75
N GLN A 186 10.34 -8.35 -5.78
CA GLN A 186 11.67 -8.91 -5.59
C GLN A 186 11.64 -10.40 -5.21
N SER A 187 10.83 -10.78 -4.22
CA SER A 187 10.74 -12.18 -3.79
C SER A 187 10.17 -13.08 -4.87
N ALA A 188 9.20 -12.58 -5.64
CA ALA A 188 8.66 -13.29 -6.79
C ALA A 188 9.71 -13.56 -7.87
N ALA A 189 10.58 -12.58 -8.15
CA ALA A 189 11.69 -12.75 -9.09
C ALA A 189 12.69 -13.81 -8.60
N ILE A 190 13.02 -13.83 -7.31
CA ILE A 190 13.95 -14.79 -6.73
C ILE A 190 13.40 -16.22 -6.84
N VAL A 191 12.13 -16.47 -6.44
CA VAL A 191 11.54 -17.82 -6.52
C VAL A 191 11.34 -18.28 -7.97
N ALA A 192 11.23 -17.34 -8.91
CA ALA A 192 11.17 -17.62 -10.34
C ALA A 192 12.54 -17.95 -10.96
N GLY A 193 13.63 -17.85 -10.21
CA GLY A 193 14.98 -18.05 -10.73
C GLY A 193 15.44 -16.92 -11.66
N GLY A 194 14.90 -15.73 -11.48
CA GLY A 194 15.27 -14.55 -12.27
C GLY A 194 16.73 -14.17 -12.09
N THR A 195 17.31 -13.55 -13.13
CA THR A 195 18.64 -12.96 -13.06
C THR A 195 18.66 -11.78 -12.09
N GLU A 196 19.85 -11.35 -11.63
CA GLU A 196 19.98 -10.16 -10.77
C GLU A 196 19.36 -8.90 -11.40
N ALA A 197 19.47 -8.75 -12.73
CA ALA A 197 18.86 -7.65 -13.45
C ALA A 197 17.32 -7.72 -13.44
N GLN A 198 16.74 -8.91 -13.58
CA GLN A 198 15.29 -9.13 -13.52
C GLN A 198 14.76 -8.95 -12.09
N GLU A 199 15.50 -9.43 -11.10
CA GLU A 199 15.19 -9.20 -9.68
C GLU A 199 15.16 -7.69 -9.38
N LYS A 200 16.22 -6.97 -9.79
CA LYS A 200 16.30 -5.51 -9.60
C LYS A 200 15.17 -4.76 -10.32
N ALA A 201 14.83 -5.17 -11.54
CA ALA A 201 13.74 -4.60 -12.31
C ALA A 201 12.39 -4.73 -11.59
N LEU A 202 12.09 -5.92 -11.07
CA LEU A 202 10.83 -6.17 -10.35
C LEU A 202 10.82 -5.58 -8.94
N GLN A 203 11.97 -5.47 -8.29
CA GLN A 203 12.16 -4.71 -7.06
C GLN A 203 11.82 -3.24 -7.28
N ASP A 204 12.43 -2.59 -8.27
CA ASP A 204 12.21 -1.18 -8.59
C ASP A 204 10.77 -0.92 -9.05
N TYR A 205 10.20 -1.82 -9.84
CA TYR A 205 8.79 -1.76 -10.21
C TYR A 205 7.89 -1.69 -8.97
N GLY A 206 8.08 -2.59 -8.02
CA GLY A 206 7.30 -2.61 -6.78
C GLY A 206 7.46 -1.30 -5.99
N ARG A 207 8.69 -0.83 -5.82
CA ARG A 207 9.01 0.43 -5.15
C ARG A 207 8.26 1.61 -5.76
N TYR A 208 8.39 1.80 -7.07
CA TYR A 208 7.79 2.95 -7.74
C TYR A 208 6.27 2.85 -7.81
N LEU A 209 5.72 1.66 -8.06
CA LEU A 209 4.28 1.45 -8.03
C LEU A 209 3.68 1.70 -6.65
N GLY A 210 4.32 1.21 -5.58
CA GLY A 210 3.87 1.43 -4.21
C GLY A 210 3.89 2.90 -3.80
N THR A 211 4.92 3.64 -4.25
CA THR A 211 5.01 5.10 -4.06
C THR A 211 3.88 5.82 -4.80
N ALA A 212 3.67 5.50 -6.09
CA ALA A 212 2.57 6.07 -6.88
C ALA A 212 1.21 5.78 -6.25
N PHE A 213 1.02 4.56 -5.76
CA PHE A 213 -0.21 4.12 -5.11
C PHE A 213 -0.55 4.97 -3.88
N GLN A 214 0.44 5.22 -2.99
CA GLN A 214 0.22 6.02 -1.79
C GLN A 214 -0.03 7.49 -2.12
N LEU A 215 0.72 8.07 -3.07
CA LEU A 215 0.48 9.44 -3.52
C LEU A 215 -0.95 9.67 -4.01
N VAL A 216 -1.51 8.68 -4.72
CA VAL A 216 -2.91 8.75 -5.17
C VAL A 216 -3.88 8.58 -4.02
N ASP A 217 -3.61 7.68 -3.07
CA ASP A 217 -4.48 7.49 -1.90
C ASP A 217 -4.58 8.81 -1.09
N ASP A 218 -3.48 9.53 -0.89
CA ASP A 218 -3.44 10.81 -0.18
C ASP A 218 -4.19 11.92 -0.94
N VAL A 219 -4.17 11.90 -2.29
CA VAL A 219 -4.97 12.82 -3.11
C VAL A 219 -6.47 12.50 -3.00
N LEU A 220 -6.82 11.21 -3.01
CA LEU A 220 -8.21 10.77 -2.92
C LEU A 220 -8.86 11.17 -1.59
N ASP A 221 -8.08 11.29 -0.52
CA ASP A 221 -8.55 11.76 0.79
C ASP A 221 -9.13 13.19 0.73
N TYR A 222 -8.60 14.04 -0.17
CA TYR A 222 -9.07 15.42 -0.38
C TYR A 222 -9.99 15.58 -1.61
N SER A 223 -10.37 14.50 -2.26
CA SER A 223 -11.20 14.57 -3.45
C SER A 223 -12.68 14.37 -3.14
N ALA A 224 -13.56 14.86 -4.02
CA ALA A 224 -15.01 14.61 -3.92
C ALA A 224 -15.37 13.10 -3.96
N ASN A 225 -14.45 12.26 -4.43
CA ASN A 225 -14.62 10.80 -4.49
C ASN A 225 -14.36 10.11 -3.14
N ALA A 226 -13.82 10.81 -2.11
CA ALA A 226 -13.60 10.24 -0.78
C ALA A 226 -14.89 9.64 -0.20
N GLN A 227 -16.01 10.35 -0.31
CA GLN A 227 -17.31 9.88 0.16
C GLN A 227 -17.80 8.62 -0.59
N ALA A 228 -17.54 8.52 -1.90
CA ALA A 228 -17.86 7.32 -2.68
C ALA A 228 -17.01 6.10 -2.26
N LEU A 229 -15.85 6.34 -1.65
CA LEU A 229 -14.95 5.32 -1.10
C LEU A 229 -15.25 4.98 0.37
N GLY A 230 -16.30 5.58 0.97
CA GLY A 230 -16.70 5.35 2.36
C GLY A 230 -15.80 6.02 3.39
N LYS A 231 -15.07 7.08 2.99
CA LYS A 231 -14.23 7.94 3.86
C LYS A 231 -14.85 9.32 3.96
N ASN A 232 -14.56 10.04 5.03
CA ASN A 232 -14.84 11.47 5.06
C ASN A 232 -13.72 12.21 4.32
N VAL A 233 -14.04 13.33 3.71
CA VAL A 233 -13.03 14.18 3.09
C VAL A 233 -12.12 14.77 4.17
N GLY A 234 -10.79 14.64 3.99
CA GLY A 234 -9.79 15.19 4.89
C GLY A 234 -9.59 14.39 6.18
N ASP A 235 -9.78 13.07 6.15
CA ASP A 235 -9.46 12.21 7.29
C ASP A 235 -7.96 12.34 7.67
N ASP A 236 -7.04 12.44 6.71
CA ASP A 236 -5.62 12.66 6.97
C ASP A 236 -5.35 13.98 7.73
N LEU A 237 -6.05 15.07 7.38
CA LEU A 237 -5.95 16.32 8.10
C LEU A 237 -6.53 16.19 9.52
N ALA A 238 -7.65 15.52 9.66
CA ALA A 238 -8.29 15.29 10.97
C ALA A 238 -7.37 14.47 11.91
N GLU A 239 -6.57 13.59 11.35
CA GLU A 239 -5.55 12.80 12.07
C GLU A 239 -4.22 13.55 12.23
N GLY A 240 -4.11 14.79 11.75
CA GLY A 240 -2.89 15.60 11.83
C GLY A 240 -1.74 15.07 10.96
N LYS A 241 -2.04 14.29 9.92
CA LYS A 241 -1.05 13.70 9.02
C LYS A 241 -0.66 14.73 7.93
N PRO A 242 0.60 15.21 7.88
CA PRO A 242 1.05 16.19 6.89
C PRO A 242 1.36 15.50 5.55
N THR A 243 0.32 15.25 4.76
CA THR A 243 0.43 14.63 3.43
C THR A 243 0.84 15.62 2.35
N LEU A 244 1.30 15.12 1.19
CA LEU A 244 1.87 15.96 0.13
C LEU A 244 0.95 17.09 -0.35
N PRO A 245 -0.37 16.88 -0.54
CA PRO A 245 -1.28 17.97 -0.91
C PRO A 245 -1.27 19.12 0.10
N LEU A 246 -1.29 18.84 1.40
CA LEU A 246 -1.20 19.84 2.47
C LEU A 246 0.14 20.57 2.46
N LEU A 247 1.25 19.82 2.41
CA LEU A 247 2.59 20.38 2.39
C LEU A 247 2.82 21.28 1.18
N HIS A 248 2.32 20.90 0.00
CA HIS A 248 2.40 21.71 -1.20
C HIS A 248 1.59 23.00 -1.06
N ALA A 249 0.34 22.91 -0.62
CA ALA A 249 -0.52 24.08 -0.42
C ALA A 249 0.07 25.06 0.60
N MET A 250 0.61 24.55 1.73
CA MET A 250 1.25 25.37 2.76
C MET A 250 2.48 26.12 2.23
N ARG A 251 3.30 25.49 1.40
CA ARG A 251 4.54 26.07 0.87
C ARG A 251 4.32 27.09 -0.25
N HIS A 252 3.24 26.96 -1.01
CA HIS A 252 2.93 27.83 -2.15
C HIS A 252 1.90 28.90 -1.81
N GLY A 253 1.20 28.76 -0.69
CA GLY A 253 0.25 29.73 -0.17
C GLY A 253 0.93 31.04 0.29
N ASN A 254 0.15 32.13 0.33
CA ASN A 254 0.58 33.35 0.99
C ASN A 254 0.70 33.13 2.51
N ALA A 255 1.24 34.13 3.24
CA ALA A 255 1.50 34.00 4.68
C ALA A 255 0.25 33.61 5.51
N GLN A 256 -0.92 34.13 5.13
CA GLN A 256 -2.18 33.82 5.83
C GLN A 256 -2.65 32.41 5.54
N GLN A 257 -2.58 31.96 4.28
CA GLN A 257 -2.92 30.60 3.86
C GLN A 257 -1.98 29.56 4.51
N ALA A 258 -0.67 29.86 4.51
CA ALA A 258 0.33 29.01 5.14
C ALA A 258 0.09 28.88 6.65
N ALA A 259 -0.26 29.97 7.33
CA ALA A 259 -0.56 29.98 8.76
C ALA A 259 -1.83 29.14 9.07
N LEU A 260 -2.86 29.23 8.24
CA LEU A 260 -4.09 28.47 8.40
C LEU A 260 -3.83 26.96 8.28
N ILE A 261 -3.11 26.52 7.24
CA ILE A 261 -2.78 25.10 7.05
C ILE A 261 -1.87 24.60 8.18
N ARG A 262 -0.88 25.43 8.59
CA ARG A 262 0.00 25.12 9.73
C ARG A 262 -0.82 24.85 10.99
N GLU A 263 -1.72 25.77 11.34
CA GLU A 263 -2.57 25.63 12.51
C GLU A 263 -3.47 24.38 12.41
N ALA A 264 -4.01 24.10 11.22
CA ALA A 264 -4.84 22.91 11.00
C ALA A 264 -4.05 21.60 11.21
N ILE A 265 -2.78 21.54 10.81
CA ILE A 265 -1.90 20.40 11.05
C ILE A 265 -1.55 20.29 12.55
N GLU A 266 -1.08 21.40 13.17
CA GLU A 266 -0.63 21.42 14.57
C GLU A 266 -1.72 21.00 15.56
N GLN A 267 -2.96 21.39 15.29
CA GLN A 267 -4.06 21.12 16.21
C GLN A 267 -4.74 19.77 15.99
N GLY A 268 -4.59 19.17 14.79
CA GLY A 268 -5.31 17.95 14.42
C GLY A 268 -6.82 18.04 14.66
N GLY A 269 -7.61 17.12 14.11
CA GLY A 269 -9.04 17.03 14.42
C GLY A 269 -9.93 18.19 13.96
N LYS A 270 -9.36 19.26 13.39
CA LYS A 270 -10.10 20.44 12.90
C LYS A 270 -10.72 20.20 11.53
N ARG A 271 -11.79 19.40 11.48
CA ARG A 271 -12.60 19.25 10.26
C ARG A 271 -13.26 20.56 9.83
N GLU A 272 -13.38 21.53 10.73
CA GLU A 272 -13.97 22.85 10.47
C GLU A 272 -13.17 23.67 9.45
N ALA A 273 -11.84 23.46 9.37
CA ALA A 273 -10.98 24.14 8.42
C ALA A 273 -10.92 23.48 7.04
N ILE A 274 -11.56 22.30 6.84
CA ILE A 274 -11.39 21.51 5.63
C ILE A 274 -11.78 22.27 4.35
N ASP A 275 -12.87 23.02 4.37
CA ASP A 275 -13.36 23.76 3.21
C ASP A 275 -12.37 24.86 2.79
N GLU A 276 -11.78 25.57 3.78
CA GLU A 276 -10.77 26.60 3.51
C GLU A 276 -9.46 25.96 3.00
N VAL A 277 -9.04 24.85 3.58
CA VAL A 277 -7.86 24.08 3.13
C VAL A 277 -8.05 23.59 1.71
N LEU A 278 -9.21 23.04 1.36
CA LEU A 278 -9.54 22.61 0.00
C LEU A 278 -9.52 23.77 -1.00
N ALA A 279 -10.03 24.94 -0.60
CA ALA A 279 -9.97 26.14 -1.45
C ALA A 279 -8.54 26.58 -1.73
N ILE A 280 -7.65 26.54 -0.72
CA ILE A 280 -6.21 26.84 -0.87
C ILE A 280 -5.54 25.78 -1.75
N MET A 281 -5.83 24.49 -1.55
CA MET A 281 -5.32 23.43 -2.41
C MET A 281 -5.71 23.62 -3.89
N ALA A 282 -6.96 24.02 -4.13
CA ALA A 282 -7.46 24.30 -5.48
C ALA A 282 -6.77 25.51 -6.13
N GLU A 283 -6.59 26.60 -5.39
CA GLU A 283 -5.88 27.81 -5.85
C GLU A 283 -4.45 27.49 -6.28
N HIS A 284 -3.73 26.69 -5.49
CA HIS A 284 -2.33 26.32 -5.74
C HIS A 284 -2.16 25.01 -6.53
N LYS A 285 -3.25 24.39 -7.00
CA LYS A 285 -3.22 23.12 -7.76
C LYS A 285 -2.46 22.00 -7.05
N SER A 286 -2.64 21.89 -5.74
CA SER A 286 -1.86 20.98 -4.91
C SER A 286 -2.20 19.51 -5.17
N LEU A 287 -3.45 19.21 -5.49
CA LEU A 287 -3.87 17.87 -5.91
C LEU A 287 -3.25 17.52 -7.27
N ASP A 288 -3.25 18.46 -8.25
CA ASP A 288 -2.62 18.23 -9.55
C ASP A 288 -1.12 17.98 -9.43
N TYR A 289 -0.43 18.73 -8.55
CA TYR A 289 0.98 18.49 -8.24
C TYR A 289 1.20 17.06 -7.75
N SER A 290 0.44 16.64 -6.76
CA SER A 290 0.57 15.30 -6.15
C SER A 290 0.25 14.18 -7.14
N ILE A 291 -0.77 14.35 -7.98
CA ILE A 291 -1.10 13.40 -9.07
C ILE A 291 0.01 13.33 -10.11
N ASN A 292 0.63 14.46 -10.47
CA ASN A 292 1.75 14.45 -11.42
C ASN A 292 2.96 13.72 -10.83
N ARG A 293 3.26 13.89 -9.53
CA ARG A 293 4.29 13.11 -8.84
C ARG A 293 3.97 11.61 -8.88
N ALA A 294 2.70 11.22 -8.66
CA ALA A 294 2.28 9.82 -8.76
C ALA A 294 2.46 9.26 -10.18
N LYS A 295 2.13 10.05 -11.23
CA LYS A 295 2.33 9.65 -12.63
C LYS A 295 3.81 9.47 -12.99
N GLU A 296 4.68 10.32 -12.47
CA GLU A 296 6.13 10.16 -12.64
C GLU A 296 6.63 8.84 -12.03
N GLU A 297 6.18 8.51 -10.82
CA GLU A 297 6.53 7.24 -10.18
C GLU A 297 5.96 6.03 -10.95
N ALA A 298 4.71 6.09 -11.43
CA ALA A 298 4.13 5.05 -12.27
C ALA A 298 4.93 4.84 -13.57
N GLN A 299 5.41 5.93 -14.20
CA GLN A 299 6.25 5.83 -15.40
C GLN A 299 7.60 5.16 -15.07
N LYS A 300 8.23 5.51 -13.94
CA LYS A 300 9.47 4.83 -13.49
C LYS A 300 9.25 3.32 -13.26
N ALA A 301 8.07 2.94 -12.73
CA ALA A 301 7.73 1.53 -12.58
C ALA A 301 7.67 0.81 -13.92
N VAL A 302 7.03 1.42 -14.93
CA VAL A 302 6.97 0.87 -16.29
C VAL A 302 8.36 0.76 -16.92
N ASP A 303 9.19 1.79 -16.78
CA ASP A 303 10.54 1.83 -17.34
C ASP A 303 11.44 0.76 -16.69
N ALA A 304 11.29 0.51 -15.39
CA ALA A 304 12.05 -0.49 -14.66
C ALA A 304 11.91 -1.90 -15.25
N ILE A 305 10.72 -2.27 -15.70
CA ILE A 305 10.45 -3.60 -16.27
C ILE A 305 10.52 -3.66 -17.79
N ALA A 306 11.03 -2.62 -18.45
CA ALA A 306 11.14 -2.59 -19.91
C ALA A 306 11.96 -3.78 -20.47
N MET A 307 12.99 -4.21 -19.73
CA MET A 307 13.89 -5.29 -20.12
C MET A 307 13.29 -6.71 -19.96
N LEU A 308 12.17 -6.88 -19.26
CA LEU A 308 11.55 -8.19 -19.10
C LEU A 308 11.02 -8.73 -20.43
N PRO A 309 10.96 -10.07 -20.60
CA PRO A 309 10.35 -10.69 -21.78
C PRO A 309 8.92 -10.21 -22.02
N ASP A 310 8.55 -10.05 -23.29
CA ASP A 310 7.20 -9.68 -23.65
C ASP A 310 6.23 -10.83 -23.32
N SER A 311 5.17 -10.51 -22.58
CA SER A 311 4.12 -11.45 -22.17
C SER A 311 2.87 -10.68 -21.75
N ASP A 312 1.74 -11.37 -21.67
CA ASP A 312 0.51 -10.79 -21.11
C ASP A 312 0.70 -10.38 -19.66
N TYR A 313 1.54 -11.08 -18.91
CA TYR A 313 1.86 -10.75 -17.50
C TYR A 313 2.67 -9.46 -17.37
N LYS A 314 3.68 -9.24 -18.25
CA LYS A 314 4.38 -7.94 -18.34
C LYS A 314 3.42 -6.82 -18.73
N LYS A 315 2.55 -7.08 -19.71
CA LYS A 315 1.52 -6.13 -20.13
C LYS A 315 0.56 -5.80 -18.98
N ALA A 316 0.18 -6.79 -18.17
CA ALA A 316 -0.64 -6.60 -16.98
C ALA A 316 0.05 -5.72 -15.93
N LEU A 317 1.35 -5.95 -15.65
CA LEU A 317 2.13 -5.10 -14.75
C LEU A 317 2.21 -3.64 -15.25
N ILE A 318 2.47 -3.42 -16.54
CA ILE A 318 2.48 -2.09 -17.15
C ILE A 318 1.11 -1.43 -17.00
N SER A 319 0.04 -2.16 -17.31
CA SER A 319 -1.34 -1.66 -17.22
C SER A 319 -1.72 -1.32 -15.78
N LEU A 320 -1.32 -2.15 -14.80
CA LEU A 320 -1.55 -1.92 -13.38
C LEU A 320 -0.89 -0.61 -12.89
N ALA A 321 0.32 -0.31 -13.38
CA ALA A 321 1.01 0.94 -13.03
C ALA A 321 0.23 2.17 -13.52
N TYR A 322 -0.23 2.18 -14.76
CA TYR A 322 -1.03 3.31 -15.27
C TYR A 322 -2.41 3.39 -14.62
N LEU A 323 -3.09 2.26 -14.40
CA LEU A 323 -4.38 2.22 -13.72
C LEU A 323 -4.30 2.69 -12.27
N SER A 324 -3.15 2.52 -11.61
CA SER A 324 -2.98 2.97 -10.23
C SER A 324 -3.06 4.49 -10.07
N VAL A 325 -2.76 5.26 -11.11
CA VAL A 325 -2.77 6.73 -11.13
C VAL A 325 -3.92 7.35 -11.91
N ASP A 326 -4.65 6.57 -12.68
CA ASP A 326 -5.86 6.99 -13.42
C ASP A 326 -7.15 6.64 -12.64
N ARG A 327 -7.08 6.55 -11.31
CA ARG A 327 -8.23 6.19 -10.46
C ARG A 327 -9.28 7.30 -10.48
N ASN A 328 -10.28 7.11 -11.30
CA ASN A 328 -11.54 7.87 -11.30
C ASN A 328 -12.70 7.05 -10.68
N TYR A 329 -12.39 6.08 -9.80
CA TYR A 329 -13.35 5.15 -9.22
C TYR A 329 -13.10 4.90 -7.73
#